data_39a02dd60cd3150a698ed0033c95bcd6
#
_entry.id   39a02dd60cd3150a698ed0033c95bcd6
#
_cell.length_a   1.000
_cell.length_b   1.000
_cell.length_c   1.000
_cell.angle_alpha   90.00
_cell.angle_beta   90.00
_cell.angle_gamma   90.00
#
_symmetry.space_group_name_H-M   'P 1'
#
loop_
_entity.id
_entity.type
_entity.pdbx_description
1 polymer ?
#
loop_
_entity_poly.entity_id
_entity_poly.type
_entity_poly.pdbx_seq_one_letter_code
_entity_poly.pdbx_strand_id
1 'polypeptide(L)'
;MNAEHDAQGAGASAPYTVIFSRQARRNLHENLPLDVAAAAMAAIDGIVTANPHRAGKPLDEPFDGYYSARRGTYRIIYRINEDKHTVEVHSIRHRRDAYHT
;
A
#
# COMPACT_ATOMS: atom_id res chain seq x y z
N MET A 1 18.55 -24.79 -5.87
CA MET A 1 18.05 -24.54 -5.59
C MET A 1 17.39 -23.93 -5.68
N ASN A 2 17.63 -23.90 -5.81
CA ASN A 2 17.12 -23.28 -5.72
C ASN A 2 16.65 -22.54 -5.46
N ALA A 3 16.84 -22.60 -5.15
CA ALA A 3 16.51 -21.97 -4.71
C ALA A 3 16.73 -21.07 -4.71
N GLU A 4 17.42 -21.26 -4.75
CA GLU A 4 17.73 -20.54 -4.55
C GLU A 4 17.65 -19.68 -5.19
N HIS A 5 17.56 -19.66 -5.78
CA HIS A 5 17.41 -18.91 -6.17
C HIS A 5 16.86 -18.15 -6.10
N ASP A 6 16.78 -18.38 -5.91
CA ASP A 6 16.31 -17.55 -5.55
C ASP A 6 16.52 -16.74 -4.90
N ALA A 7 16.97 -17.10 -4.64
CA ALA A 7 17.37 -16.20 -3.83
C ALA A 7 18.09 -15.10 -4.25
N GLN A 8 18.48 -14.98 -4.94
CA GLN A 8 19.10 -14.07 -5.23
C GLN A 8 18.66 -12.93 -5.47
N GLY A 9 18.71 -12.72 -5.70
CA GLY A 9 18.32 -11.59 -5.90
C GLY A 9 17.78 -11.10 -4.93
N ALA A 10 18.24 -11.65 -4.57
CA ALA A 10 18.05 -11.38 -3.64
C ALA A 10 17.17 -10.61 -2.94
N GLY A 11 17.14 -10.54 -2.03
CA GLY A 11 16.34 -9.81 -1.24
C GLY A 11 15.35 -8.99 -1.93
N ALA A 12 15.75 -8.62 -3.02
CA ALA A 12 14.93 -7.76 -3.80
C ALA A 12 13.65 -8.40 -4.19
N SER A 13 13.60 -9.68 -4.19
CA SER A 13 12.42 -10.35 -4.68
C SER A 13 11.42 -10.70 -3.60
N ALA A 14 11.75 -10.55 -2.35
CA ALA A 14 10.81 -10.88 -1.29
C ALA A 14 9.78 -9.77 -1.15
N PRO A 15 8.50 -10.12 -1.16
CA PRO A 15 7.48 -9.10 -0.97
C PRO A 15 7.50 -8.56 0.45
N TYR A 16 7.05 -7.33 0.60
CA TYR A 16 6.93 -6.72 1.91
C TYR A 16 5.71 -7.28 2.62
N THR A 17 5.78 -7.31 3.93
CA THR A 17 4.62 -7.69 4.74
C THR A 17 3.78 -6.43 4.94
N VAL A 18 2.47 -6.57 4.92
CA VAL A 18 1.62 -5.40 5.06
C VAL A 18 1.03 -5.31 6.46
N ILE A 19 0.97 -4.11 6.98
CA ILE A 19 0.36 -3.82 8.26
C ILE A 19 -0.66 -2.71 8.02
N PHE A 20 -1.85 -2.87 8.59
CA PHE A 20 -2.92 -1.88 8.41
C PHE A 20 -3.12 -1.08 9.68
N SER A 21 -3.20 0.23 9.53
CA SER A 21 -3.57 1.10 10.65
C SER A 21 -5.04 0.88 10.97
N ARG A 22 -5.45 1.42 12.11
CA ARG A 22 -6.86 1.37 12.49
C ARG A 22 -7.70 2.10 11.45
N GLN A 23 -7.21 3.23 10.98
CA GLN A 23 -7.89 4.03 9.97
C GLN A 23 -8.07 3.23 8.69
N ALA A 24 -7.02 2.54 8.25
CA ALA A 24 -7.10 1.75 7.03
C ALA A 24 -8.11 0.62 7.15
N ARG A 25 -8.14 -0.05 8.31
CA ARG A 25 -9.12 -1.11 8.53
C ARG A 25 -10.53 -0.57 8.49
N ARG A 26 -10.74 0.60 9.10
CA ARG A 26 -12.05 1.23 9.08
C ARG A 26 -12.45 1.57 7.67
N ASN A 27 -11.52 2.10 6.88
CA ASN A 27 -11.80 2.41 5.48
C ASN A 27 -12.29 1.18 4.74
N LEU A 28 -11.59 0.06 4.92
CA LEU A 28 -11.94 -1.17 4.22
C LEU A 28 -13.29 -1.73 4.64
N HIS A 29 -13.61 -1.63 5.92
CA HIS A 29 -14.82 -2.24 6.44
C HIS A 29 -16.05 -1.35 6.43
N GLU A 30 -15.85 -0.04 6.50
CA GLU A 30 -16.98 0.85 6.72
C GLU A 30 -17.16 1.96 5.67
N ASN A 31 -16.06 2.41 5.09
CA ASN A 31 -16.15 3.62 4.27
C ASN A 31 -16.14 3.39 2.77
N LEU A 32 -15.60 2.27 2.33
CA LEU A 32 -15.46 2.01 0.90
C LEU A 32 -16.54 1.10 0.39
N PRO A 33 -16.99 1.32 -0.84
CA PRO A 33 -17.85 0.32 -1.48
C PRO A 33 -17.11 -1.02 -1.51
N LEU A 34 -17.85 -2.09 -1.45
CA LEU A 34 -17.26 -3.41 -1.36
C LEU A 34 -16.32 -3.74 -2.51
N ASP A 35 -16.71 -3.38 -3.72
CA ASP A 35 -15.86 -3.64 -4.89
C ASP A 35 -14.57 -2.82 -4.84
N VAL A 36 -14.64 -1.61 -4.32
CA VAL A 36 -13.45 -0.76 -4.19
C VAL A 36 -12.53 -1.34 -3.11
N ALA A 37 -13.11 -1.79 -2.01
CA ALA A 37 -12.31 -2.41 -0.94
C ALA A 37 -11.59 -3.66 -1.46
N ALA A 38 -12.28 -4.48 -2.24
CA ALA A 38 -11.67 -5.68 -2.80
C ALA A 38 -10.55 -5.33 -3.78
N ALA A 39 -10.77 -4.31 -4.61
CA ALA A 39 -9.75 -3.88 -5.56
C ALA A 39 -8.53 -3.32 -4.83
N ALA A 40 -8.76 -2.56 -3.75
CA ALA A 40 -7.67 -2.00 -2.99
C ALA A 40 -6.83 -3.10 -2.33
N MET A 41 -7.48 -4.11 -1.79
CA MET A 41 -6.76 -5.23 -1.20
C MET A 41 -5.93 -5.97 -2.24
N ALA A 42 -6.48 -6.16 -3.42
CA ALA A 42 -5.75 -6.83 -4.50
C ALA A 42 -4.51 -6.03 -4.91
N ALA A 43 -4.64 -4.71 -4.98
CA ALA A 43 -3.52 -3.84 -5.33
C ALA A 43 -2.46 -3.87 -4.24
N ILE A 44 -2.87 -3.87 -2.98
CA ILE A 44 -1.93 -3.91 -1.87
C ILE A 44 -1.16 -5.22 -1.88
N ASP A 45 -1.87 -6.34 -2.00
CA ASP A 45 -1.24 -7.66 -1.99
C ASP A 45 -0.38 -7.91 -3.22
N GLY A 46 -0.65 -7.22 -4.29
CA GLY A 46 0.10 -7.40 -5.53
C GLY A 46 1.20 -6.36 -5.69
N ILE A 47 0.84 -5.22 -6.29
CA ILE A 47 1.82 -4.23 -6.71
C ILE A 47 2.53 -3.55 -5.56
N VAL A 48 1.78 -3.21 -4.52
CA VAL A 48 2.36 -2.43 -3.43
C VAL A 48 3.37 -3.25 -2.64
N THR A 49 3.03 -4.48 -2.28
CA THR A 49 3.96 -5.31 -1.52
C THR A 49 5.14 -5.78 -2.36
N ALA A 50 4.95 -5.89 -3.66
CA ALA A 50 6.04 -6.31 -4.55
C ALA A 50 7.10 -5.22 -4.68
N ASN A 51 6.66 -3.97 -4.84
CA ASN A 51 7.62 -2.87 -4.98
C ASN A 51 6.96 -1.56 -4.52
N PRO A 52 6.93 -1.34 -3.22
CA PRO A 52 6.23 -0.16 -2.69
C PRO A 52 6.85 1.17 -3.10
N HIS A 53 8.14 1.19 -3.41
CA HIS A 53 8.79 2.42 -3.85
C HIS A 53 8.31 2.87 -5.23
N ARG A 54 7.91 1.92 -6.05
CA ARG A 54 7.46 2.23 -7.40
C ARG A 54 5.94 2.24 -7.56
N ALA A 55 5.24 1.58 -6.66
CA ALA A 55 3.80 1.49 -6.75
C ALA A 55 3.14 2.85 -6.57
N GLY A 56 3.73 3.70 -5.74
CA GLY A 56 3.18 5.01 -5.47
C GLY A 56 4.22 6.09 -5.60
N LYS A 57 3.81 7.32 -5.35
CA LYS A 57 4.69 8.48 -5.38
C LYS A 57 4.85 9.05 -3.99
N PRO A 58 6.07 9.51 -3.65
CA PRO A 58 6.26 10.12 -2.34
C PRO A 58 5.46 11.41 -2.23
N LEU A 59 4.97 11.68 -1.05
CA LEU A 59 4.20 12.88 -0.78
C LEU A 59 5.11 13.95 -0.21
N ASP A 60 4.72 15.21 -0.42
CA ASP A 60 5.43 16.36 0.11
C ASP A 60 4.95 16.67 1.51
N GLU A 61 5.68 17.57 2.18
CA GLU A 61 5.27 18.03 3.49
C GLU A 61 3.83 18.50 3.48
N PRO A 62 3.12 18.28 4.56
CA PRO A 62 3.57 17.71 5.83
C PRO A 62 3.52 16.20 5.87
N PHE A 63 3.35 15.56 4.72
CA PHE A 63 3.20 14.10 4.65
C PHE A 63 4.46 13.41 4.13
N ASP A 64 5.60 14.05 4.30
CA ASP A 64 6.85 13.45 3.86
C ASP A 64 7.06 12.12 4.60
N GLY A 65 7.59 11.16 3.87
CA GLY A 65 7.72 9.80 4.39
C GLY A 65 6.57 8.90 4.00
N TYR A 66 5.50 9.48 3.48
CA TYR A 66 4.37 8.70 3.00
C TYR A 66 4.35 8.64 1.49
N TYR A 67 3.68 7.61 0.97
CA TYR A 67 3.49 7.41 -0.46
C TYR A 67 2.02 7.35 -0.77
N SER A 68 1.67 7.70 -1.99
CA SER A 68 0.30 7.63 -2.47
C SER A 68 0.26 6.83 -3.75
N ALA A 69 -0.44 5.70 -3.73
CA ALA A 69 -0.63 4.88 -4.92
C ALA A 69 -2.07 5.05 -5.38
N ARG A 70 -2.23 5.68 -6.53
CA ARG A 70 -3.56 5.95 -7.08
C ARG A 70 -3.95 4.85 -8.04
N ARG A 71 -5.17 4.34 -7.88
CA ARG A 71 -5.71 3.31 -8.75
C ARG A 71 -7.18 3.61 -9.00
N GLY A 72 -7.51 3.99 -10.25
CA GLY A 72 -8.90 4.27 -10.58
C GLY A 72 -9.50 5.32 -9.68
N THR A 73 -10.49 4.94 -8.90
CA THR A 73 -11.24 5.88 -8.07
C THR A 73 -10.75 5.95 -6.64
N TYR A 74 -9.67 5.26 -6.31
CA TYR A 74 -9.19 5.24 -4.93
C TYR A 74 -7.68 5.45 -4.88
N ARG A 75 -7.20 5.71 -3.67
CA ARG A 75 -5.80 6.02 -3.39
C ARG A 75 -5.39 5.34 -2.09
N ILE A 76 -4.24 4.70 -2.11
CA ILE A 76 -3.67 4.03 -0.95
C ILE A 76 -2.54 4.88 -0.41
N ILE A 77 -2.64 5.28 0.84
CA ILE A 77 -1.60 6.06 1.51
C ILE A 77 -0.83 5.14 2.43
N TYR A 78 0.47 5.05 2.27
CA TYR A 78 1.27 4.11 3.04
C TYR A 78 2.68 4.62 3.31
N ARG A 79 3.35 3.97 4.25
CA ARG A 79 4.76 4.21 4.55
C ARG A 79 5.51 2.91 4.38
N ILE A 80 6.80 3.02 4.15
CA ILE A 80 7.66 1.86 3.96
C ILE A 80 8.64 1.80 5.12
N ASN A 81 8.69 0.66 5.79
CA ASN A 81 9.65 0.41 6.85
C ASN A 81 10.66 -0.60 6.34
N GLU A 82 11.84 -0.11 5.95
CA GLU A 82 12.84 -0.98 5.36
C GLU A 82 13.45 -1.93 6.37
N ASP A 83 13.60 -1.48 7.60
CA ASP A 83 14.19 -2.31 8.64
C ASP A 83 13.38 -3.57 8.86
N LYS A 84 12.08 -3.45 8.83
CA LYS A 84 11.19 -4.59 9.05
C LYS A 84 10.64 -5.16 7.77
N HIS A 85 10.97 -4.57 6.65
CA HIS A 85 10.48 -5.00 5.34
C HIS A 85 8.96 -5.04 5.33
N THR A 86 8.34 -3.97 5.83
CA THR A 86 6.90 -3.87 5.90
C THR A 86 6.39 -2.62 5.19
N VAL A 87 5.14 -2.71 4.75
CA VAL A 87 4.40 -1.57 4.23
C VAL A 87 3.29 -1.30 5.22
N GLU A 88 3.26 -0.09 5.76
CA GLU A 88 2.26 0.31 6.74
C GLU A 88 1.19 1.13 6.04
N VAL A 89 0.05 0.53 5.79
CA VAL A 89 -1.04 1.22 5.11
C VAL A 89 -1.74 2.14 6.11
N HIS A 90 -1.67 3.43 5.84
CA HIS A 90 -2.24 4.45 6.70
C HIS A 90 -3.73 4.63 6.46
N SER A 91 -4.11 4.76 5.19
CA SER A 91 -5.51 4.97 4.85
C SER A 91 -5.75 4.61 3.40
N ILE A 92 -7.01 4.36 3.07
CA ILE A 92 -7.44 4.11 1.71
C ILE A 92 -8.60 5.05 1.45
N ARG A 93 -8.39 5.97 0.52
CA ARG A 93 -9.36 7.02 0.25
C ARG A 93 -10.01 6.81 -1.08
N HIS A 94 -11.31 6.87 -1.09
CA HIS A 94 -12.06 6.83 -2.32
C HIS A 94 -12.06 8.23 -2.91
N ARG A 95 -12.19 8.32 -4.22
CA ARG A 95 -12.25 9.58 -4.92
C ARG A 95 -13.25 10.53 -4.28
N ARG A 96 -14.40 9.99 -3.88
CA ARG A 96 -15.46 10.75 -3.24
C ARG A 96 -14.99 11.41 -1.96
N ASP A 97 -14.17 10.70 -1.19
CA ASP A 97 -13.69 11.22 0.09
C ASP A 97 -12.73 12.39 -0.08
N ALA A 98 -12.06 12.44 -1.21
CA ALA A 98 -11.10 13.50 -1.46
C ALA A 98 -11.76 14.87 -1.56
N TYR A 99 -13.05 14.92 -1.82
CA TYR A 99 -13.78 16.16 -1.94
C TYR A 99 -14.59 16.51 -0.72
N HIS A 100 -14.47 15.71 0.33
CA HIS A 100 -15.21 15.94 1.57
C HIS A 100 -14.22 16.13 2.70
N THR A 101 -13.64 17.25 2.80
CA THR A 101 -12.69 17.44 3.88
C THR A 101 -13.24 18.24 5.03
#